data_11c85edd535291fd780b7b93906c6599
#
_entry.id   11c85edd535291fd780b7b93906c6599
#
_cell.length_a   1.000
_cell.length_b   1.000
_cell.length_c   1.000
_cell.angle_alpha   90.00
_cell.angle_beta   90.00
_cell.angle_gamma   90.00
#
_symmetry.space_group_name_H-M   'P 1'
#
loop_
_entity.id
_entity.type
_entity.pdbx_description
1 polymer ?
#
loop_
_entity_poly.entity_id
_entity_poly.type
_entity_poly.pdbx_seq_one_letter_code
_entity_poly.pdbx_strand_id
1 'polypeptide(L)'
;TGGLLRETDLLERQQNFDRAAWRQQHAPNLAPGLLISLFCYEPSALPQLLSQLVGTPHHLLVTPGRPLAAVQHALASMPVHPHWSALPYTEQNGFDEMLWACDLNFVRGEDSLVRALWAGQPFIWHIYPQDDNAHHAKLEAFLDWMQTPPSLRQAHRVWNGMENPELPTLAANNLGTWATCAQAALDRLLAQKPLITQLLAFVQNNDIQVTPSQPR
;
A
#
# COMPACT_ATOMS: atom_id res chain seq x y z
N THR A 1 -5.74 8.91 21.18
CA THR A 1 -6.41 9.20 19.90
C THR A 1 -6.20 8.04 18.95
N GLY A 2 -7.24 7.59 18.26
CA GLY A 2 -7.17 6.59 17.18
C GLY A 2 -7.35 7.25 15.82
N GLY A 3 -7.50 6.41 14.78
CA GLY A 3 -7.75 6.87 13.42
C GLY A 3 -6.49 7.30 12.67
N LEU A 4 -6.67 7.55 11.38
CA LEU A 4 -5.62 7.97 10.46
C LEU A 4 -5.96 9.34 9.84
N LEU A 5 -4.94 10.00 9.31
CA LEU A 5 -5.12 11.21 8.50
C LEU A 5 -5.91 10.85 7.23
N ARG A 6 -6.81 11.74 6.87
CA ARG A 6 -7.61 11.64 5.66
C ARG A 6 -8.05 13.05 5.24
N GLU A 7 -7.95 13.35 3.98
CA GLU A 7 -8.53 14.56 3.39
C GLU A 7 -10.06 14.45 3.43
N THR A 8 -10.70 15.60 3.51
CA THR A 8 -12.17 15.68 3.64
C THR A 8 -12.90 15.16 2.41
N ASP A 9 -12.30 15.28 1.24
CA ASP A 9 -12.85 14.91 -0.07
C ASP A 9 -12.42 13.50 -0.55
N LEU A 10 -11.51 12.81 0.16
CA LEU A 10 -10.93 11.54 -0.28
C LEU A 10 -11.98 10.49 -0.65
N LEU A 11 -12.98 10.29 0.23
CA LEU A 11 -14.01 9.27 0.01
C LEU A 11 -14.95 9.65 -1.14
N GLU A 12 -15.26 10.93 -1.29
CA GLU A 12 -16.08 11.41 -2.42
C GLU A 12 -15.35 11.20 -3.75
N ARG A 13 -14.04 11.55 -3.81
CA ARG A 13 -13.20 11.29 -4.99
C ARG A 13 -13.14 9.81 -5.32
N GLN A 14 -12.98 8.95 -4.31
CA GLN A 14 -12.92 7.50 -4.50
C GLN A 14 -14.25 6.93 -5.03
N GLN A 15 -15.40 7.41 -4.51
CA GLN A 15 -16.72 6.98 -4.98
C GLN A 15 -17.00 7.40 -6.43
N ASN A 16 -16.50 8.55 -6.83
CA ASN A 16 -16.68 9.10 -8.18
C ASN A 16 -15.59 8.66 -9.18
N PHE A 17 -14.63 7.84 -8.74
CA PHE A 17 -13.50 7.42 -9.56
C PHE A 17 -13.90 6.39 -10.63
N ASP A 18 -13.63 6.71 -11.89
CA ASP A 18 -13.82 5.78 -13.01
C ASP A 18 -12.59 4.89 -13.19
N ARG A 19 -12.63 3.75 -12.49
CA ARG A 19 -11.59 2.73 -12.54
C ARG A 19 -11.36 2.18 -13.95
N ALA A 20 -12.42 2.03 -14.74
CA ALA A 20 -12.32 1.46 -16.07
C ALA A 20 -11.63 2.44 -17.04
N ALA A 21 -12.01 3.70 -17.01
CA ALA A 21 -11.38 4.75 -17.82
C ALA A 21 -9.91 4.92 -17.46
N TRP A 22 -9.57 4.93 -16.15
CA TRP A 22 -8.19 5.03 -15.70
C TRP A 22 -7.33 3.84 -16.19
N ARG A 23 -7.84 2.61 -16.09
CA ARG A 23 -7.16 1.41 -16.58
C ARG A 23 -6.97 1.45 -18.09
N GLN A 24 -7.97 1.86 -18.84
CA GLN A 24 -7.88 2.01 -20.29
C GLN A 24 -6.78 3.00 -20.70
N GLN A 25 -6.56 4.05 -19.92
CA GLN A 25 -5.53 5.04 -20.19
C GLN A 25 -4.11 4.51 -19.86
N HIS A 26 -3.93 3.79 -18.75
CA HIS A 26 -2.61 3.43 -18.22
C HIS A 26 -2.16 2.00 -18.56
N ALA A 27 -3.10 1.14 -18.90
CA ALA A 27 -2.86 -0.26 -19.29
C ALA A 27 -3.85 -0.71 -20.38
N PRO A 28 -3.87 -0.04 -21.57
CA PRO A 28 -4.87 -0.25 -22.61
C PRO A 28 -4.94 -1.68 -23.14
N ASN A 29 -3.84 -2.42 -23.04
CA ASN A 29 -3.72 -3.80 -23.50
C ASN A 29 -3.84 -4.82 -22.36
N LEU A 30 -4.36 -4.42 -21.20
CA LEU A 30 -4.56 -5.34 -20.08
C LEU A 30 -5.58 -6.39 -20.49
N ALA A 31 -5.08 -7.60 -20.76
CA ALA A 31 -5.91 -8.80 -20.89
C ALA A 31 -6.64 -9.09 -19.55
N PRO A 32 -7.54 -10.07 -19.47
CA PRO A 32 -8.17 -10.45 -18.21
C PRO A 32 -7.13 -10.96 -17.21
N GLY A 33 -6.40 -10.02 -16.60
CA GLY A 33 -5.31 -10.20 -15.66
C GLY A 33 -5.32 -9.12 -14.59
N LEU A 34 -4.40 -9.24 -13.64
CA LEU A 34 -4.25 -8.25 -12.56
C LEU A 34 -3.49 -7.02 -13.04
N LEU A 35 -3.92 -5.87 -12.58
CA LEU A 35 -3.14 -4.65 -12.60
C LEU A 35 -2.49 -4.46 -11.23
N ILE A 36 -1.16 -4.39 -11.19
CA ILE A 36 -0.37 -4.37 -9.97
C ILE A 36 0.44 -3.08 -9.95
N SER A 37 0.38 -2.31 -8.87
CA SER A 37 1.26 -1.15 -8.69
C SER A 37 2.48 -1.50 -7.86
N LEU A 38 3.64 -0.93 -8.20
CA LEU A 38 4.88 -1.12 -7.48
C LEU A 38 5.49 0.22 -7.06
N PHE A 39 5.41 0.48 -5.77
CA PHE A 39 6.10 1.56 -5.08
C PHE A 39 6.88 0.96 -3.90
N CYS A 40 8.17 0.68 -4.09
CA CYS A 40 9.00 -0.02 -3.10
C CYS A 40 10.36 0.65 -2.92
N TYR A 41 11.11 0.20 -1.92
CA TYR A 41 12.56 0.39 -1.85
C TYR A 41 13.24 -0.64 -2.76
N GLU A 42 14.18 -1.40 -2.27
CA GLU A 42 14.91 -2.45 -3.00
C GLU A 42 14.73 -3.80 -2.30
N PRO A 43 13.52 -4.41 -2.35
CA PRO A 43 13.29 -5.67 -1.67
C PRO A 43 14.01 -6.82 -2.36
N SER A 44 14.66 -7.69 -1.59
CA SER A 44 15.35 -8.88 -2.11
C SER A 44 14.42 -9.85 -2.84
N ALA A 45 13.12 -9.80 -2.53
CA ALA A 45 12.08 -10.61 -3.15
C ALA A 45 11.57 -10.06 -4.51
N LEU A 46 12.07 -8.90 -4.99
CA LEU A 46 11.64 -8.33 -6.27
C LEU A 46 11.84 -9.28 -7.46
N PRO A 47 12.99 -9.98 -7.61
CA PRO A 47 13.15 -10.95 -8.70
C PRO A 47 12.12 -12.09 -8.66
N GLN A 48 11.70 -12.54 -7.47
CA GLN A 48 10.65 -13.56 -7.33
C GLN A 48 9.30 -13.04 -7.83
N LEU A 49 8.93 -11.80 -7.45
CA LEU A 49 7.71 -11.17 -7.95
C LEU A 49 7.72 -11.09 -9.48
N LEU A 50 8.79 -10.57 -10.07
CA LEU A 50 8.91 -10.45 -11.53
C LEU A 50 8.82 -11.81 -12.21
N SER A 51 9.46 -12.84 -11.65
CA SER A 51 9.40 -14.22 -12.19
C SER A 51 7.98 -14.81 -12.14
N GLN A 52 7.21 -14.53 -11.08
CA GLN A 52 5.82 -14.97 -10.99
C GLN A 52 4.91 -14.30 -12.04
N LEU A 53 5.27 -13.13 -12.53
CA LEU A 53 4.50 -12.40 -13.53
C LEU A 53 4.83 -12.79 -14.97
N VAL A 54 5.97 -13.47 -15.22
CA VAL A 54 6.36 -13.93 -16.55
C VAL A 54 5.33 -14.93 -17.09
N GLY A 55 4.90 -14.70 -18.35
CA GLY A 55 3.94 -15.59 -19.02
C GLY A 55 2.49 -15.50 -18.51
N THR A 56 2.21 -14.56 -17.61
CA THR A 56 0.85 -14.28 -17.13
C THR A 56 0.26 -13.07 -17.86
N PRO A 57 -1.09 -12.91 -17.87
CA PRO A 57 -1.72 -11.69 -18.40
C PRO A 57 -1.66 -10.50 -17.43
N HIS A 58 -0.94 -10.62 -16.31
CA HIS A 58 -0.82 -9.54 -15.33
C HIS A 58 0.06 -8.41 -15.86
N HIS A 59 -0.20 -7.19 -15.43
CA HIS A 59 0.57 -6.01 -15.81
C HIS A 59 1.08 -5.27 -14.57
N LEU A 60 2.39 -4.99 -14.54
CA LEU A 60 3.04 -4.28 -13.45
C LEU A 60 3.23 -2.81 -13.81
N LEU A 61 2.62 -1.91 -13.05
CA LEU A 61 2.85 -0.47 -13.11
C LEU A 61 3.92 -0.08 -12.12
N VAL A 62 5.02 0.49 -12.61
CA VAL A 62 6.19 0.81 -11.78
C VAL A 62 6.30 2.32 -11.61
N THR A 63 6.27 2.78 -10.37
CA THR A 63 6.43 4.20 -10.05
C THR A 63 7.87 4.67 -10.32
N PRO A 64 8.08 5.94 -10.65
CA PRO A 64 9.39 6.48 -10.98
C PRO A 64 10.37 6.48 -9.79
N GLY A 65 11.65 6.68 -10.06
CA GLY A 65 12.71 6.74 -9.07
C GLY A 65 13.23 5.37 -8.66
N ARG A 66 13.38 5.10 -7.36
CA ARG A 66 13.97 3.85 -6.84
C ARG A 66 13.26 2.58 -7.33
N PRO A 67 11.93 2.49 -7.36
CA PRO A 67 11.25 1.30 -7.87
C PRO A 67 11.60 1.00 -9.32
N LEU A 68 11.61 2.02 -10.18
CA LEU A 68 11.96 1.87 -11.58
C LEU A 68 13.40 1.39 -11.76
N ALA A 69 14.34 1.98 -11.04
CA ALA A 69 15.75 1.55 -11.08
C ALA A 69 15.92 0.09 -10.60
N ALA A 70 15.24 -0.29 -9.52
CA ALA A 70 15.29 -1.66 -9.00
C ALA A 70 14.72 -2.69 -10.00
N VAL A 71 13.58 -2.37 -10.62
CA VAL A 71 12.96 -3.23 -11.66
C VAL A 71 13.89 -3.36 -12.86
N GLN A 72 14.44 -2.27 -13.39
CA GLN A 72 15.35 -2.31 -14.54
C GLN A 72 16.59 -3.13 -14.22
N HIS A 73 17.15 -2.99 -13.02
CA HIS A 73 18.29 -3.80 -12.58
C HIS A 73 17.96 -5.30 -12.52
N ALA A 74 16.82 -5.65 -11.92
CA ALA A 74 16.38 -7.03 -11.81
C ALA A 74 16.09 -7.67 -13.19
N LEU A 75 15.42 -6.93 -14.08
CA LEU A 75 15.11 -7.39 -15.43
C LEU A 75 16.36 -7.62 -16.30
N ALA A 76 17.45 -6.90 -16.07
CA ALA A 76 18.69 -7.06 -16.83
C ALA A 76 19.28 -8.49 -16.75
N SER A 77 18.95 -9.24 -15.68
CA SER A 77 19.38 -10.63 -15.49
C SER A 77 18.35 -11.67 -15.91
N MET A 78 17.13 -11.25 -16.33
CA MET A 78 16.03 -12.15 -16.68
C MET A 78 15.99 -12.40 -18.19
N PRO A 79 15.89 -13.66 -18.65
CA PRO A 79 15.80 -13.98 -20.08
C PRO A 79 14.44 -13.62 -20.70
N VAL A 80 13.38 -13.56 -19.88
CA VAL A 80 12.03 -13.20 -20.30
C VAL A 80 11.46 -12.22 -19.29
N HIS A 81 10.84 -11.17 -19.79
CA HIS A 81 10.27 -10.11 -18.96
C HIS A 81 8.75 -10.27 -18.80
N PRO A 82 8.18 -9.91 -17.64
CA PRO A 82 6.74 -9.77 -17.48
C PRO A 82 6.21 -8.57 -18.28
N HIS A 83 4.91 -8.44 -18.41
CA HIS A 83 4.29 -7.20 -18.89
C HIS A 83 4.41 -6.11 -17.82
N TRP A 84 5.07 -5.00 -18.17
CA TRP A 84 5.23 -3.87 -17.26
C TRP A 84 5.32 -2.54 -17.99
N SER A 85 5.02 -1.46 -17.28
CA SER A 85 5.25 -0.09 -17.76
C SER A 85 5.66 0.84 -16.63
N ALA A 86 6.46 1.85 -16.96
CA ALA A 86 6.83 2.91 -16.04
C ALA A 86 5.73 3.97 -16.02
N LEU A 87 5.36 4.40 -14.82
CA LEU A 87 4.47 5.54 -14.62
C LEU A 87 5.25 6.85 -14.59
N PRO A 88 4.65 7.98 -15.00
CA PRO A 88 5.23 9.30 -14.78
C PRO A 88 5.18 9.67 -13.30
N TYR A 89 5.88 10.74 -12.91
CA TYR A 89 5.67 11.39 -11.63
C TYR A 89 4.25 11.92 -11.56
N THR A 90 3.62 11.76 -10.41
CA THR A 90 2.26 12.24 -10.16
C THR A 90 2.17 12.90 -8.78
N GLU A 91 1.17 13.74 -8.61
CA GLU A 91 0.78 14.28 -7.31
C GLU A 91 0.07 13.22 -6.46
N GLN A 92 -0.22 13.57 -5.21
CA GLN A 92 -0.86 12.67 -4.26
C GLN A 92 -2.22 12.14 -4.76
N ASN A 93 -3.02 12.98 -5.42
CA ASN A 93 -4.31 12.55 -5.99
C ASN A 93 -4.16 11.46 -7.06
N GLY A 94 -3.20 11.63 -7.96
CA GLY A 94 -2.93 10.60 -8.98
C GLY A 94 -2.33 9.32 -8.38
N PHE A 95 -1.60 9.42 -7.26
CA PHE A 95 -1.15 8.25 -6.51
C PHE A 95 -2.33 7.49 -5.89
N ASP A 96 -3.32 8.20 -5.31
CA ASP A 96 -4.55 7.58 -4.82
C ASP A 96 -5.32 6.85 -5.92
N GLU A 97 -5.49 7.51 -7.07
CA GLU A 97 -6.17 6.92 -8.24
C GLU A 97 -5.49 5.64 -8.71
N MET A 98 -4.15 5.60 -8.73
CA MET A 98 -3.38 4.39 -9.01
C MET A 98 -3.71 3.27 -8.01
N LEU A 99 -3.75 3.58 -6.71
CA LEU A 99 -4.09 2.59 -5.68
C LEU A 99 -5.52 2.07 -5.83
N TRP A 100 -6.47 2.93 -6.20
CA TRP A 100 -7.87 2.51 -6.44
C TRP A 100 -8.02 1.70 -7.72
N ALA A 101 -7.22 1.99 -8.73
CA ALA A 101 -7.27 1.30 -10.02
C ALA A 101 -6.68 -0.10 -9.96
N CYS A 102 -5.63 -0.34 -9.19
CA CYS A 102 -4.90 -1.60 -9.15
C CYS A 102 -5.61 -2.67 -8.31
N ASP A 103 -5.34 -3.94 -8.61
CA ASP A 103 -5.88 -5.11 -7.90
C ASP A 103 -4.98 -5.53 -6.75
N LEU A 104 -3.69 -5.17 -6.80
CA LEU A 104 -2.69 -5.37 -5.76
C LEU A 104 -1.72 -4.19 -5.77
N ASN A 105 -1.40 -3.68 -4.60
CA ASN A 105 -0.52 -2.54 -4.45
C ASN A 105 0.70 -2.89 -3.58
N PHE A 106 1.90 -2.66 -4.09
CA PHE A 106 3.11 -2.63 -3.27
C PHE A 106 3.37 -1.19 -2.88
N VAL A 107 3.40 -0.90 -1.58
CA VAL A 107 3.60 0.44 -1.04
C VAL A 107 4.78 0.49 -0.08
N ARG A 108 5.37 1.67 0.16
CA ARG A 108 6.52 1.83 1.05
C ARG A 108 6.38 3.02 1.99
N GLY A 109 7.01 2.93 3.14
CA GLY A 109 6.97 4.00 4.14
C GLY A 109 5.59 4.20 4.74
N GLU A 110 5.42 5.22 5.56
CA GLU A 110 4.21 5.42 6.36
C GLU A 110 3.08 6.09 5.57
N ASP A 111 3.37 7.13 4.78
CA ASP A 111 2.34 7.89 4.07
C ASP A 111 1.61 7.03 3.04
N SER A 112 2.35 6.26 2.24
CA SER A 112 1.72 5.38 1.25
C SER A 112 1.00 4.20 1.88
N LEU A 113 1.40 3.74 3.08
CA LEU A 113 0.64 2.77 3.87
C LEU A 113 -0.74 3.33 4.23
N VAL A 114 -0.79 4.57 4.74
CA VAL A 114 -2.06 5.23 5.08
C VAL A 114 -2.95 5.35 3.85
N ARG A 115 -2.38 5.72 2.69
CA ARG A 115 -3.13 5.80 1.42
C ARG A 115 -3.65 4.42 0.98
N ALA A 116 -2.84 3.36 1.08
CA ALA A 116 -3.24 2.00 0.74
C ALA A 116 -4.38 1.48 1.64
N LEU A 117 -4.35 1.80 2.94
CA LEU A 117 -5.42 1.47 3.86
C LEU A 117 -6.74 2.15 3.47
N TRP A 118 -6.70 3.44 3.09
CA TRP A 118 -7.89 4.15 2.60
C TRP A 118 -8.35 3.68 1.21
N ALA A 119 -7.44 3.13 0.39
CA ALA A 119 -7.82 2.56 -0.91
C ALA A 119 -8.67 1.29 -0.78
N GLY A 120 -8.51 0.51 0.30
CA GLY A 120 -9.28 -0.71 0.54
C GLY A 120 -8.96 -1.85 -0.42
N GLN A 121 -7.94 -1.71 -1.26
CA GLN A 121 -7.45 -2.77 -2.15
C GLN A 121 -6.36 -3.59 -1.46
N PRO A 122 -6.12 -4.86 -1.86
CA PRO A 122 -4.99 -5.63 -1.36
C PRO A 122 -3.68 -4.87 -1.50
N PHE A 123 -2.84 -4.95 -0.48
CA PHE A 123 -1.51 -4.35 -0.56
C PHE A 123 -0.46 -5.11 0.25
N ILE A 124 0.80 -4.90 -0.11
CA ILE A 124 1.98 -5.36 0.60
C ILE A 124 2.81 -4.12 0.97
N TRP A 125 3.03 -3.92 2.26
CA TRP A 125 3.77 -2.78 2.78
C TRP A 125 5.26 -3.11 2.92
N HIS A 126 6.12 -2.31 2.26
CA HIS A 126 7.54 -2.29 2.48
C HIS A 126 7.86 -1.23 3.53
N ILE A 127 8.00 -1.66 4.78
CA ILE A 127 8.33 -0.76 5.88
C ILE A 127 9.74 -0.20 5.69
N TYR A 128 9.99 1.04 6.16
CA TYR A 128 11.33 1.61 6.09
C TYR A 128 12.30 0.78 6.93
N PRO A 129 13.36 0.20 6.33
CA PRO A 129 14.31 -0.64 7.03
C PRO A 129 15.13 0.18 8.05
N GLN A 130 15.35 -0.39 9.23
CA GLN A 130 16.17 0.17 10.29
C GLN A 130 17.28 -0.82 10.64
N ASP A 131 18.48 -0.33 10.96
CA ASP A 131 19.67 -1.16 11.16
C ASP A 131 19.55 -2.13 12.35
N ASP A 132 18.74 -1.77 13.35
CA ASP A 132 18.48 -2.58 14.55
C ASP A 132 17.30 -3.56 14.41
N ASN A 133 16.70 -3.68 13.22
CA ASN A 133 15.50 -4.47 12.94
C ASN A 133 14.26 -4.09 13.79
N ALA A 134 14.23 -2.93 14.44
CA ALA A 134 13.07 -2.47 15.21
C ALA A 134 11.79 -2.37 14.32
N HIS A 135 11.97 -2.15 13.02
CA HIS A 135 10.88 -2.15 12.05
C HIS A 135 10.15 -3.50 11.94
N HIS A 136 10.80 -4.63 12.26
CA HIS A 136 10.16 -5.95 12.23
C HIS A 136 9.04 -6.07 13.27
N ALA A 137 9.27 -5.63 14.50
CA ALA A 137 8.24 -5.64 15.55
C ALA A 137 7.06 -4.71 15.19
N LYS A 138 7.36 -3.56 14.57
CA LYS A 138 6.35 -2.63 14.07
C LYS A 138 5.51 -3.24 12.95
N LEU A 139 6.14 -3.96 12.01
CA LEU A 139 5.45 -4.68 10.96
C LEU A 139 4.53 -5.76 11.54
N GLU A 140 5.01 -6.58 12.47
CA GLU A 140 4.19 -7.62 13.09
C GLU A 140 2.98 -7.04 13.82
N ALA A 141 3.15 -5.98 14.61
CA ALA A 141 2.04 -5.31 15.28
C ALA A 141 0.99 -4.76 14.27
N PHE A 142 1.45 -4.26 13.12
CA PHE A 142 0.57 -3.84 12.05
C PHE A 142 -0.19 -5.01 11.42
N LEU A 143 0.48 -6.13 11.14
CA LEU A 143 -0.13 -7.33 10.58
C LEU A 143 -1.16 -7.96 11.54
N ASP A 144 -0.89 -7.89 12.85
CA ASP A 144 -1.84 -8.31 13.88
C ASP A 144 -3.08 -7.40 13.91
N TRP A 145 -2.88 -6.07 13.86
CA TRP A 145 -3.98 -5.11 13.77
C TRP A 145 -4.82 -5.33 12.52
N MET A 146 -4.20 -5.60 11.37
CA MET A 146 -4.91 -5.93 10.13
C MET A 146 -5.64 -7.27 10.19
N GLN A 147 -5.26 -8.17 11.13
CA GLN A 147 -5.74 -9.55 11.17
C GLN A 147 -5.43 -10.29 9.85
N THR A 148 -4.20 -10.11 9.36
CA THR A 148 -3.77 -10.63 8.07
C THR A 148 -3.87 -12.16 8.00
N PRO A 149 -4.45 -12.72 6.91
CA PRO A 149 -4.43 -14.16 6.68
C PRO A 149 -2.98 -14.65 6.49
N PRO A 150 -2.70 -15.94 6.77
CA PRO A 150 -1.33 -16.48 6.76
C PRO A 150 -0.54 -16.17 5.48
N SER A 151 -1.17 -16.31 4.30
CA SER A 151 -0.50 -16.03 3.03
C SER A 151 -0.15 -14.54 2.83
N LEU A 152 -0.99 -13.61 3.29
CA LEU A 152 -0.69 -12.17 3.22
C LEU A 152 0.40 -11.79 4.22
N ARG A 153 0.37 -12.38 5.43
CA ARG A 153 1.44 -12.19 6.44
C ARG A 153 2.78 -12.69 5.90
N GLN A 154 2.82 -13.87 5.30
CA GLN A 154 4.02 -14.39 4.64
C GLN A 154 4.51 -13.46 3.55
N ALA A 155 3.62 -12.96 2.67
CA ALA A 155 3.99 -12.02 1.62
C ALA A 155 4.67 -10.76 2.17
N HIS A 156 4.13 -10.18 3.26
CA HIS A 156 4.76 -9.03 3.92
C HIS A 156 6.13 -9.37 4.50
N ARG A 157 6.28 -10.51 5.20
CA ARG A 157 7.54 -10.91 5.81
C ARG A 157 8.64 -11.17 4.79
N VAL A 158 8.31 -11.90 3.71
CA VAL A 158 9.25 -12.16 2.61
C VAL A 158 9.64 -10.87 1.90
N TRP A 159 8.66 -9.98 1.64
CA TRP A 159 8.91 -8.69 0.99
C TRP A 159 9.80 -7.76 1.80
N ASN A 160 9.75 -7.87 3.13
CA ASN A 160 10.57 -7.10 4.06
C ASN A 160 11.88 -7.82 4.49
N GLY A 161 12.21 -8.96 3.87
CA GLY A 161 13.44 -9.69 4.16
C GLY A 161 13.50 -10.36 5.53
N MET A 162 12.34 -10.54 6.19
CA MET A 162 12.26 -11.20 7.50
C MET A 162 12.29 -12.73 7.40
N GLU A 163 11.89 -13.26 6.28
CA GLU A 163 11.86 -14.69 5.97
C GLU A 163 12.44 -14.94 4.58
N ASN A 164 13.01 -16.14 4.38
CA ASN A 164 13.56 -16.59 3.11
C ASN A 164 12.64 -17.50 2.28
N PRO A 165 11.39 -17.86 2.68
CA PRO A 165 10.51 -18.63 1.83
C PRO A 165 10.13 -17.84 0.57
N GLU A 166 9.58 -18.54 -0.41
CA GLU A 166 9.09 -17.91 -1.63
C GLU A 166 7.88 -17.02 -1.34
N LEU A 167 7.73 -15.94 -2.12
CA LEU A 167 6.51 -15.14 -2.12
C LEU A 167 5.31 -16.02 -2.45
N PRO A 168 4.21 -15.91 -1.70
CA PRO A 168 2.97 -16.59 -2.04
C PRO A 168 2.52 -16.26 -3.46
N THR A 169 1.98 -17.23 -4.14
CA THR A 169 1.49 -17.05 -5.52
C THR A 169 0.34 -16.05 -5.58
N LEU A 170 0.30 -15.24 -6.64
CA LEU A 170 -0.78 -14.30 -6.92
C LEU A 170 -2.02 -15.00 -7.51
N ALA A 171 -2.40 -16.15 -6.92
CA ALA A 171 -3.56 -16.92 -7.32
C ALA A 171 -4.87 -16.28 -6.81
N ALA A 172 -5.97 -16.51 -7.51
CA ALA A 172 -7.26 -15.88 -7.23
C ALA A 172 -7.76 -16.10 -5.79
N ASN A 173 -7.51 -17.29 -5.21
CA ASN A 173 -7.89 -17.59 -3.82
C ASN A 173 -7.11 -16.74 -2.79
N ASN A 174 -5.80 -16.52 -2.99
CA ASN A 174 -5.02 -15.65 -2.13
C ASN A 174 -5.50 -14.21 -2.24
N LEU A 175 -5.66 -13.71 -3.48
CA LEU A 175 -6.10 -12.33 -3.71
C LEU A 175 -7.51 -12.07 -3.16
N GLY A 176 -8.42 -13.02 -3.25
CA GLY A 176 -9.75 -12.90 -2.66
C GLY A 176 -9.71 -12.77 -1.13
N THR A 177 -8.87 -13.56 -0.45
CA THR A 177 -8.66 -13.45 0.99
C THR A 177 -7.96 -12.15 1.38
N TRP A 178 -7.01 -11.69 0.57
CA TRP A 178 -6.30 -10.42 0.80
C TRP A 178 -7.23 -9.22 0.61
N ALA A 179 -8.11 -9.27 -0.40
CA ALA A 179 -9.13 -8.23 -0.61
C ALA A 179 -10.11 -8.15 0.57
N THR A 180 -10.59 -9.29 1.06
CA THR A 180 -11.44 -9.33 2.26
C THR A 180 -10.74 -8.72 3.47
N CYS A 181 -9.46 -9.02 3.68
CA CYS A 181 -8.66 -8.46 4.78
C CYS A 181 -8.50 -6.93 4.64
N ALA A 182 -8.16 -6.45 3.44
CA ALA A 182 -8.00 -5.01 3.18
C ALA A 182 -9.32 -4.25 3.39
N GLN A 183 -10.43 -4.79 2.89
CA GLN A 183 -11.75 -4.19 3.08
C GLN A 183 -12.14 -4.16 4.55
N ALA A 184 -11.93 -5.22 5.32
CA ALA A 184 -12.20 -5.25 6.75
C ALA A 184 -11.35 -4.24 7.53
N ALA A 185 -10.10 -3.98 7.10
CA ALA A 185 -9.26 -2.93 7.67
C ALA A 185 -9.83 -1.54 7.37
N LEU A 186 -10.24 -1.28 6.13
CA LEU A 186 -10.92 -0.04 5.73
C LEU A 186 -12.18 0.20 6.55
N ASP A 187 -13.04 -0.81 6.69
CA ASP A 187 -14.31 -0.69 7.44
C ASP A 187 -14.06 -0.31 8.91
N ARG A 188 -13.03 -0.90 9.54
CA ARG A 188 -12.60 -0.51 10.90
C ARG A 188 -12.14 0.95 10.99
N LEU A 189 -11.47 1.46 9.96
CA LEU A 189 -11.04 2.85 9.91
C LEU A 189 -12.21 3.80 9.66
N LEU A 190 -13.16 3.43 8.79
CA LEU A 190 -14.36 4.21 8.51
C LEU A 190 -15.28 4.32 9.74
N ALA A 191 -15.28 3.32 10.61
CA ALA A 191 -16.02 3.35 11.88
C ALA A 191 -15.41 4.34 12.90
N GLN A 192 -14.19 4.85 12.67
CA GLN A 192 -13.52 5.80 13.54
C GLN A 192 -13.62 7.23 12.97
N LYS A 193 -13.67 8.22 13.87
CA LYS A 193 -13.55 9.62 13.47
C LYS A 193 -12.13 9.86 12.90
N PRO A 194 -11.97 10.72 11.88
CA PRO A 194 -10.66 11.11 11.38
C PRO A 194 -9.76 11.63 12.50
N LEU A 195 -8.44 11.37 12.38
CA LEU A 195 -7.46 11.75 13.41
C LEU A 195 -7.54 13.24 13.78
N ILE A 196 -7.67 14.13 12.80
CA ILE A 196 -7.79 15.59 13.05
C ILE A 196 -9.01 15.90 13.92
N THR A 197 -10.17 15.28 13.64
CA THR A 197 -11.37 15.47 14.45
C THR A 197 -11.17 15.02 15.90
N GLN A 198 -10.47 13.90 16.09
CA GLN A 198 -10.17 13.39 17.42
C GLN A 198 -9.17 14.26 18.17
N LEU A 199 -8.13 14.77 17.49
CA LEU A 199 -7.16 15.70 18.07
C LEU A 199 -7.81 17.02 18.50
N LEU A 200 -8.67 17.59 17.65
CA LEU A 200 -9.40 18.82 18.00
C LEU A 200 -10.31 18.60 19.22
N ALA A 201 -11.05 17.50 19.26
CA ALA A 201 -11.87 17.16 20.41
C ALA A 201 -11.02 16.94 21.68
N PHE A 202 -9.87 16.31 21.57
CA PHE A 202 -8.93 16.12 22.68
C PHE A 202 -8.43 17.46 23.22
N VAL A 203 -8.00 18.38 22.36
CA VAL A 203 -7.55 19.73 22.77
C VAL A 203 -8.69 20.48 23.45
N GLN A 204 -9.89 20.51 22.87
CA GLN A 204 -11.05 21.19 23.43
C GLN A 204 -11.46 20.64 24.80
N ASN A 205 -11.39 19.33 24.99
CA ASN A 205 -11.75 18.68 26.26
C ASN A 205 -10.63 18.82 27.33
N ASN A 206 -9.41 19.10 26.92
CA ASN A 206 -8.25 19.26 27.80
C ASN A 206 -7.74 20.71 27.81
N ASP A 207 -8.58 21.70 27.48
CA ASP A 207 -8.25 23.10 27.70
C ASP A 207 -7.96 23.28 29.20
N ILE A 208 -6.69 23.14 29.53
CA ILE A 208 -6.15 23.47 30.84
C ILE A 208 -6.45 24.96 31.03
N GLN A 209 -7.34 25.26 31.96
CA GLN A 209 -7.50 26.62 32.43
C GLN A 209 -6.11 27.11 32.86
N VAL A 210 -5.45 27.83 31.97
CA VAL A 210 -4.27 28.63 32.34
C VAL A 210 -4.80 29.70 33.26
N THR A 211 -4.80 29.44 34.54
CA THR A 211 -5.09 30.45 35.58
C THR A 211 -4.03 31.53 35.40
N PRO A 212 -4.40 32.79 35.10
CA PRO A 212 -3.43 33.84 35.02
C PRO A 212 -2.77 33.96 36.40
N SER A 213 -1.43 33.78 36.44
CA SER A 213 -0.65 34.08 37.63
C SER A 213 -0.86 35.56 37.96
N GLN A 214 -1.47 35.84 39.12
CA GLN A 214 -1.57 37.20 39.62
C GLN A 214 -0.17 37.79 39.75
N PRO A 215 0.07 39.01 39.25
CA PRO A 215 1.34 39.71 39.48
C PRO A 215 1.46 40.04 40.97
N ARG A 216 2.65 39.75 41.54
CA ARG A 216 3.05 40.22 42.89
C ARG A 216 3.45 41.68 42.86
#